data_4c87a96e1fea3a9848e988cd929ab5cd
#
_entry.id   4c87a96e1fea3a9848e988cd929ab5cd
#
_cell.length_a   1.000
_cell.length_b   1.000
_cell.length_c   1.000
_cell.angle_alpha   90.00
_cell.angle_beta   90.00
_cell.angle_gamma   90.00
#
_symmetry.space_group_name_H-M   'P 1'
#
loop_
_entity.id
_entity.type
_entity.pdbx_description
1 polymer ?
#
loop_
_entity_poly.entity_id
_entity_poly.type
_entity_poly.pdbx_seq_one_letter_code
_entity_poly.pdbx_strand_id
1 'polypeptide(L)'
;MKVLLSPAKSLDFKSQLPTEKNSFLCFEKEAEYLNSILKRKSPKDLSDLMGVSSKIADLNYERNHNWSLPFTVKNSRQAVYAFSGDVYRGLDAYAIENVDFMQRNVRIISGLYGLIKPLDLIQPYRLEMGTKLSFDNNKNLYDYWREKITNQLNLELSQDEPVLNLASNEYFKVIDAKVIKTNIYSANFKQLKNGTYRNIAIFSKKARGMMTRFIVDNNISRINDLKSFNYDGYVYHKGLSTNKELVFSR
;
A
#
# COMPACT_ATOMS: atom_id res chain seq x y z
N MET A 1 -4.08 16.18 0.41
CA MET A 1 -4.60 14.98 1.09
C MET A 1 -3.66 13.82 0.84
N LYS A 2 -3.15 13.14 1.87
CA LYS A 2 -2.39 11.89 1.70
C LYS A 2 -3.32 10.70 1.64
N VAL A 3 -3.07 9.80 0.70
CA VAL A 3 -3.85 8.56 0.48
C VAL A 3 -2.97 7.35 0.79
N LEU A 4 -3.40 6.50 1.70
CA LEU A 4 -2.66 5.31 2.12
C LEU A 4 -3.21 4.06 1.43
N LEU A 5 -2.34 3.27 0.80
CA LEU A 5 -2.65 2.00 0.16
C LEU A 5 -1.89 0.83 0.78
N SER A 6 -2.45 -0.37 0.63
CA SER A 6 -1.71 -1.62 0.85
C SER A 6 -0.91 -1.98 -0.42
N PRO A 7 0.18 -2.74 -0.28
CA PRO A 7 0.89 -3.33 -1.42
C PRO A 7 0.08 -4.50 -1.99
N ALA A 8 0.63 -5.18 -2.98
CA ALA A 8 0.10 -6.45 -3.49
C ALA A 8 1.08 -7.60 -3.30
N LYS A 9 0.55 -8.82 -3.16
CA LYS A 9 1.35 -10.06 -3.12
C LYS A 9 1.90 -10.44 -4.50
N SER A 10 1.13 -10.12 -5.54
CA SER A 10 1.53 -10.33 -6.93
C SER A 10 2.30 -9.13 -7.44
N LEU A 11 3.31 -9.39 -8.24
CA LEU A 11 4.19 -8.36 -8.78
C LEU A 11 4.32 -8.52 -10.30
N ASP A 12 4.41 -7.39 -11.00
CA ASP A 12 4.70 -7.28 -12.41
C ASP A 12 6.06 -6.56 -12.61
N PHE A 13 7.01 -7.27 -13.20
CA PHE A 13 8.33 -6.75 -13.56
C PHE A 13 8.60 -6.87 -15.07
N LYS A 14 7.55 -7.10 -15.87
CA LYS A 14 7.69 -7.38 -17.31
C LYS A 14 7.03 -6.35 -18.21
N SER A 15 5.88 -5.79 -17.82
CA SER A 15 5.14 -4.84 -18.64
C SER A 15 5.95 -3.59 -18.94
N GLN A 16 5.80 -3.00 -20.13
CA GLN A 16 6.46 -1.75 -20.49
C GLN A 16 6.02 -0.63 -19.55
N LEU A 17 6.97 0.17 -19.08
CA LEU A 17 6.69 1.30 -18.20
C LEU A 17 6.19 2.52 -19.00
N PRO A 18 5.18 3.24 -18.49
CA PRO A 18 4.67 4.43 -19.15
C PRO A 18 5.54 5.67 -18.89
N THR A 19 6.50 5.60 -17.97
CA THR A 19 7.38 6.72 -17.59
C THR A 19 8.73 6.23 -17.09
N GLU A 20 9.77 7.01 -17.36
CA GLU A 20 11.11 6.81 -16.80
C GLU A 20 11.31 7.52 -15.45
N LYS A 21 10.36 8.39 -15.03
CA LYS A 21 10.42 9.06 -13.74
C LYS A 21 10.49 8.01 -12.63
N ASN A 22 11.43 8.19 -11.71
CA ASN A 22 11.58 7.33 -10.53
C ASN A 22 12.04 8.14 -9.33
N SER A 23 11.97 7.53 -8.15
CA SER A 23 12.47 8.06 -6.89
C SER A 23 13.03 6.94 -6.03
N PHE A 24 13.65 7.31 -4.90
CA PHE A 24 14.31 6.37 -4.00
C PHE A 24 13.55 6.23 -2.69
N LEU A 25 13.72 5.07 -2.07
CA LEU A 25 13.12 4.73 -0.79
C LEU A 25 13.66 5.63 0.33
N CYS A 26 12.76 6.08 1.21
CA CYS A 26 13.19 6.78 2.44
C CYS A 26 13.78 5.82 3.49
N PHE A 27 13.44 4.52 3.43
CA PHE A 27 13.86 3.48 4.37
C PHE A 27 14.70 2.39 3.69
N GLU A 28 15.65 2.78 2.84
CA GLU A 28 16.50 1.83 2.10
C GLU A 28 17.34 0.97 3.04
N LYS A 29 17.96 1.59 4.06
CA LYS A 29 18.79 0.88 5.05
C LYS A 29 17.97 -0.11 5.89
N GLU A 30 16.76 0.27 6.28
CA GLU A 30 15.84 -0.59 7.00
C GLU A 30 15.39 -1.78 6.14
N ALA A 31 15.15 -1.56 4.85
CA ALA A 31 14.80 -2.61 3.92
C ALA A 31 15.97 -3.58 3.69
N GLU A 32 17.20 -3.08 3.55
CA GLU A 32 18.43 -3.88 3.48
C GLU A 32 18.57 -4.75 4.72
N TYR A 33 18.41 -4.15 5.89
CA TYR A 33 18.48 -4.85 7.15
C TYR A 33 17.45 -5.98 7.26
N LEU A 34 16.17 -5.71 6.98
CA LEU A 34 15.12 -6.74 6.98
C LEU A 34 15.40 -7.85 5.94
N ASN A 35 15.86 -7.45 4.74
CA ASN A 35 16.24 -8.45 3.73
C ASN A 35 17.41 -9.32 4.18
N SER A 36 18.38 -8.77 4.92
CA SER A 36 19.50 -9.56 5.48
C SER A 36 19.02 -10.65 6.45
N ILE A 37 17.94 -10.39 7.19
CA ILE A 37 17.29 -11.38 8.08
C ILE A 37 16.60 -12.46 7.25
N LEU A 38 15.88 -12.06 6.17
CA LEU A 38 15.19 -13.00 5.29
C LEU A 38 16.17 -13.89 4.51
N LYS A 39 17.33 -13.36 4.10
CA LYS A 39 18.39 -14.12 3.41
C LYS A 39 18.92 -15.31 4.22
N ARG A 40 18.91 -15.21 5.58
CA ARG A 40 19.38 -16.28 6.46
C ARG A 40 18.39 -17.42 6.64
N LYS A 41 17.17 -17.28 6.10
CA LYS A 41 16.11 -18.30 6.23
C LYS A 41 16.16 -19.27 5.07
N SER A 42 16.04 -20.56 5.36
CA SER A 42 15.88 -21.59 4.33
C SER A 42 14.50 -21.44 3.64
N PRO A 43 14.30 -22.05 2.45
CA PRO A 43 12.98 -22.12 1.83
C PRO A 43 11.90 -22.68 2.76
N LYS A 44 12.24 -23.70 3.57
CA LYS A 44 11.31 -24.27 4.56
C LYS A 44 10.93 -23.24 5.62
N ASP A 45 11.90 -22.50 6.19
CA ASP A 45 11.61 -21.46 7.16
C ASP A 45 10.74 -20.35 6.58
N LEU A 46 10.95 -19.97 5.31
CA LEU A 46 10.11 -18.99 4.61
C LEU A 46 8.69 -19.52 4.37
N SER A 47 8.56 -20.80 4.04
CA SER A 47 7.24 -21.46 3.89
C SER A 47 6.45 -21.39 5.19
N ASP A 48 7.07 -21.78 6.30
CA ASP A 48 6.46 -21.78 7.64
C ASP A 48 6.13 -20.36 8.11
N LEU A 49 7.09 -19.42 7.94
CA LEU A 49 6.95 -18.01 8.36
C LEU A 49 5.82 -17.29 7.63
N MET A 50 5.70 -17.50 6.32
CA MET A 50 4.75 -16.78 5.46
C MET A 50 3.46 -17.55 5.21
N GLY A 51 3.36 -18.82 5.64
CA GLY A 51 2.21 -19.71 5.38
C GLY A 51 1.98 -19.91 3.89
N VAL A 52 3.02 -20.21 3.11
CA VAL A 52 2.96 -20.34 1.65
C VAL A 52 3.45 -21.72 1.20
N SER A 53 3.11 -22.11 -0.04
CA SER A 53 3.63 -23.35 -0.63
C SER A 53 5.14 -23.30 -0.83
N SER A 54 5.80 -24.49 -0.91
CA SER A 54 7.23 -24.62 -1.18
C SER A 54 7.65 -23.84 -2.44
N LYS A 55 6.90 -23.94 -3.52
CA LYS A 55 7.16 -23.20 -4.77
C LYS A 55 7.23 -21.68 -4.56
N ILE A 56 6.35 -21.13 -3.71
CA ILE A 56 6.35 -19.69 -3.40
C ILE A 56 7.51 -19.37 -2.44
N ALA A 57 7.83 -20.27 -1.53
CA ALA A 57 8.96 -20.11 -0.62
C ALA A 57 10.29 -20.11 -1.37
N ASP A 58 10.51 -21.06 -2.30
CA ASP A 58 11.69 -21.12 -3.17
C ASP A 58 11.86 -19.84 -3.98
N LEU A 59 10.78 -19.37 -4.64
CA LEU A 59 10.79 -18.11 -5.37
C LEU A 59 11.21 -16.92 -4.49
N ASN A 60 10.74 -16.85 -3.25
CA ASN A 60 11.07 -15.73 -2.37
C ASN A 60 12.47 -15.90 -1.74
N TYR A 61 12.94 -17.10 -1.56
CA TYR A 61 14.34 -17.37 -1.22
C TYR A 61 15.29 -16.79 -2.30
N GLU A 62 15.04 -17.09 -3.56
CA GLU A 62 15.79 -16.52 -4.68
C GLU A 62 15.68 -15.00 -4.74
N ARG A 63 14.49 -14.43 -4.59
CA ARG A 63 14.27 -12.98 -4.55
C ARG A 63 15.08 -12.30 -3.47
N ASN A 64 15.07 -12.85 -2.25
CA ASN A 64 15.83 -12.30 -1.13
C ASN A 64 17.33 -12.32 -1.41
N HIS A 65 17.85 -13.39 -2.03
CA HIS A 65 19.28 -13.51 -2.37
C HIS A 65 19.71 -12.60 -3.51
N ASN A 66 18.84 -12.41 -4.52
CA ASN A 66 19.09 -11.53 -5.65
C ASN A 66 18.90 -10.04 -5.32
N TRP A 67 18.23 -9.75 -4.22
CA TRP A 67 18.03 -8.37 -3.75
C TRP A 67 19.37 -7.71 -3.42
N SER A 68 19.63 -6.56 -4.01
CA SER A 68 20.91 -5.87 -3.90
C SER A 68 20.80 -4.37 -4.06
N LEU A 69 21.70 -3.63 -3.44
CA LEU A 69 21.91 -2.20 -3.64
C LEU A 69 23.06 -1.96 -4.64
N PRO A 70 23.08 -0.80 -5.30
CA PRO A 70 22.04 0.25 -5.30
C PRO A 70 20.82 -0.12 -6.16
N PHE A 71 19.68 0.45 -5.86
CA PHE A 71 18.49 0.33 -6.73
C PHE A 71 18.70 1.16 -7.99
N THR A 72 18.44 0.53 -9.13
CA THR A 72 18.58 1.13 -10.46
C THR A 72 17.39 0.71 -11.32
N VAL A 73 17.12 1.42 -12.39
CA VAL A 73 16.09 1.03 -13.37
C VAL A 73 16.34 -0.34 -14.05
N LYS A 74 17.56 -0.90 -13.92
CA LYS A 74 17.91 -2.22 -14.45
C LYS A 74 17.53 -3.36 -13.52
N ASN A 75 17.58 -3.17 -12.20
CA ASN A 75 17.33 -4.21 -11.20
C ASN A 75 16.06 -3.98 -10.36
N SER A 76 15.35 -2.87 -10.57
CA SER A 76 14.18 -2.48 -9.80
C SER A 76 13.13 -1.80 -10.67
N ARG A 77 11.95 -1.58 -10.11
CA ARG A 77 10.80 -1.01 -10.80
C ARG A 77 10.05 -0.06 -9.87
N GLN A 78 9.42 0.98 -10.41
CA GLN A 78 8.57 1.87 -9.61
C GLN A 78 7.45 1.06 -8.94
N ALA A 79 7.23 1.31 -7.65
CA ALA A 79 6.34 0.51 -6.80
C ALA A 79 4.91 0.41 -7.36
N VAL A 80 4.35 1.50 -7.86
CA VAL A 80 2.97 1.53 -8.39
C VAL A 80 2.79 0.63 -9.62
N TYR A 81 3.82 0.46 -10.43
CA TYR A 81 3.83 -0.41 -11.61
C TYR A 81 4.33 -1.82 -11.31
N ALA A 82 5.04 -1.99 -10.19
CA ALA A 82 5.50 -3.30 -9.73
C ALA A 82 4.37 -4.09 -9.05
N PHE A 83 3.52 -3.43 -8.26
CA PHE A 83 2.41 -4.12 -7.61
C PHE A 83 1.29 -4.47 -8.59
N SER A 84 0.85 -5.74 -8.54
CA SER A 84 -0.23 -6.28 -9.38
C SER A 84 -1.24 -7.03 -8.50
N GLY A 85 -2.50 -6.61 -8.54
CA GLY A 85 -3.58 -7.19 -7.73
C GLY A 85 -4.84 -6.34 -7.78
N ASP A 86 -5.87 -6.69 -7.03
CA ASP A 86 -7.19 -6.05 -7.15
C ASP A 86 -7.16 -4.54 -6.92
N VAL A 87 -6.37 -4.05 -5.96
CA VAL A 87 -6.19 -2.61 -5.70
C VAL A 87 -5.57 -1.95 -6.94
N TYR A 88 -4.50 -2.53 -7.47
CA TYR A 88 -3.75 -1.95 -8.61
C TYR A 88 -4.49 -2.10 -9.94
N ARG A 89 -5.32 -3.14 -10.10
CA ARG A 89 -6.28 -3.22 -11.22
C ARG A 89 -7.34 -2.12 -11.15
N GLY A 90 -7.79 -1.77 -9.94
CA GLY A 90 -8.72 -0.66 -9.76
C GLY A 90 -8.07 0.71 -9.93
N LEU A 91 -6.80 0.85 -9.53
CA LEU A 91 -6.01 2.07 -9.70
C LEU A 91 -5.66 2.31 -11.17
N ASP A 92 -5.33 1.24 -11.91
CA ASP A 92 -4.91 1.31 -13.32
C ASP A 92 -3.84 2.39 -13.55
N ALA A 93 -2.72 2.26 -12.84
CA ALA A 93 -1.66 3.27 -12.80
C ALA A 93 -1.05 3.57 -14.18
N TYR A 94 -1.13 2.61 -15.11
CA TYR A 94 -0.62 2.78 -16.47
C TYR A 94 -1.40 3.82 -17.29
N ALA A 95 -2.67 4.07 -16.95
CA ALA A 95 -3.52 5.05 -17.60
C ALA A 95 -3.60 6.39 -16.84
N ILE A 96 -2.78 6.60 -15.78
CA ILE A 96 -2.74 7.86 -15.03
C ILE A 96 -1.85 8.86 -15.76
N GLU A 97 -2.41 10.01 -16.12
CA GLU A 97 -1.68 11.11 -16.75
C GLU A 97 -0.97 11.99 -15.71
N ASN A 98 -1.65 12.30 -14.59
CA ASN A 98 -1.08 13.15 -13.54
C ASN A 98 -0.23 12.36 -12.53
N VAL A 99 0.86 11.80 -13.03
CA VAL A 99 1.81 11.01 -12.24
C VAL A 99 2.42 11.84 -11.08
N ASP A 100 2.64 13.14 -11.29
CA ASP A 100 3.23 14.00 -10.25
C ASP A 100 2.26 14.24 -9.10
N PHE A 101 0.96 14.34 -9.35
CA PHE A 101 -0.05 14.42 -8.29
C PHE A 101 -0.12 13.10 -7.51
N MET A 102 -0.10 11.96 -8.20
CA MET A 102 -0.06 10.64 -7.58
C MET A 102 1.19 10.50 -6.69
N GLN A 103 2.36 10.86 -7.19
CA GLN A 103 3.64 10.78 -6.45
C GLN A 103 3.63 11.63 -5.17
N ARG A 104 3.05 12.83 -5.23
CA ARG A 104 2.95 13.71 -4.06
C ARG A 104 1.97 13.19 -3.01
N ASN A 105 0.87 12.59 -3.41
CA ASN A 105 -0.29 12.35 -2.53
C ASN A 105 -0.47 10.89 -2.11
N VAL A 106 -0.04 9.90 -2.89
CA VAL A 106 -0.23 8.47 -2.57
C VAL A 106 0.98 7.92 -1.81
N ARG A 107 0.70 7.08 -0.81
CA ARG A 107 1.70 6.31 -0.06
C ARG A 107 1.27 4.85 0.02
N ILE A 108 2.22 3.95 -0.17
CA ILE A 108 2.01 2.51 -0.09
C ILE A 108 2.75 2.01 1.15
N ILE A 109 2.03 1.32 2.04
CA ILE A 109 2.62 0.76 3.26
C ILE A 109 3.13 -0.65 2.93
N SER A 110 4.40 -0.93 3.18
CA SER A 110 5.06 -2.20 2.85
C SER A 110 5.70 -2.85 4.08
N GLY A 111 5.64 -4.19 4.16
CA GLY A 111 6.32 -4.93 5.23
C GLY A 111 7.85 -4.91 5.11
N LEU A 112 8.40 -4.81 3.87
CA LEU A 112 9.84 -4.74 3.64
C LEU A 112 10.35 -3.30 3.55
N TYR A 113 9.63 -2.44 2.84
CA TYR A 113 10.11 -1.10 2.47
C TYR A 113 9.52 0.04 3.32
N GLY A 114 8.67 -0.27 4.31
CA GLY A 114 8.05 0.74 5.18
C GLY A 114 7.01 1.59 4.46
N LEU A 115 7.24 2.88 4.31
CA LEU A 115 6.38 3.83 3.61
C LEU A 115 6.98 4.19 2.26
N ILE A 116 6.29 3.86 1.17
CA ILE A 116 6.78 3.99 -0.21
C ILE A 116 5.95 5.04 -0.96
N LYS A 117 6.60 5.83 -1.79
CA LYS A 117 5.95 6.65 -2.83
C LYS A 117 5.69 5.82 -4.09
N PRO A 118 4.72 6.19 -4.93
CA PRO A 118 4.40 5.43 -6.15
C PRO A 118 5.57 5.14 -7.07
N LEU A 119 6.47 6.11 -7.25
CA LEU A 119 7.61 6.00 -8.16
C LEU A 119 8.91 5.54 -7.48
N ASP A 120 8.88 5.20 -6.19
CA ASP A 120 10.05 4.64 -5.51
C ASP A 120 10.41 3.30 -6.16
N LEU A 121 11.70 3.13 -6.43
CA LEU A 121 12.22 1.89 -7.00
C LEU A 121 12.21 0.78 -5.94
N ILE A 122 11.62 -0.36 -6.31
CA ILE A 122 11.60 -1.58 -5.47
C ILE A 122 12.04 -2.78 -6.27
N GLN A 123 12.57 -3.78 -5.60
CA GLN A 123 12.85 -5.10 -6.16
C GLN A 123 11.78 -6.11 -5.72
N PRO A 124 11.66 -7.26 -6.44
CA PRO A 124 10.68 -8.28 -6.10
C PRO A 124 10.87 -8.82 -4.70
N TYR A 125 9.80 -8.87 -3.91
CA TYR A 125 9.81 -9.38 -2.54
C TYR A 125 8.47 -9.97 -2.16
N ARG A 126 8.44 -10.64 -1.00
CA ARG A 126 7.22 -10.96 -0.27
C ARG A 126 7.51 -10.87 1.22
N LEU A 127 6.93 -9.89 1.87
CA LEU A 127 6.89 -9.75 3.32
C LEU A 127 5.63 -8.96 3.69
N GLU A 128 4.62 -9.65 4.22
CA GLU A 128 3.37 -9.03 4.64
C GLU A 128 3.55 -8.39 6.02
N MET A 129 2.88 -7.27 6.29
CA MET A 129 3.04 -6.55 7.57
C MET A 129 2.63 -7.42 8.77
N GLY A 130 1.66 -8.33 8.57
CA GLY A 130 1.19 -9.27 9.59
C GLY A 130 2.07 -10.51 9.79
N THR A 131 3.17 -10.64 9.03
CA THR A 131 4.11 -11.77 9.18
C THR A 131 4.72 -11.78 10.58
N LYS A 132 4.70 -12.94 11.24
CA LYS A 132 5.22 -13.13 12.61
C LYS A 132 6.74 -13.25 12.62
N LEU A 133 7.42 -12.26 12.07
CA LEU A 133 8.87 -12.17 12.05
C LEU A 133 9.33 -11.44 13.31
N SER A 134 9.95 -12.17 14.22
CA SER A 134 10.63 -11.60 15.39
C SER A 134 12.15 -11.54 15.14
N PHE A 135 12.77 -10.45 15.53
CA PHE A 135 14.21 -10.21 15.36
C PHE A 135 14.68 -9.12 16.31
N ASP A 136 15.88 -9.27 16.82
CA ASP A 136 16.42 -8.43 17.88
C ASP A 136 15.43 -8.25 19.04
N ASN A 137 15.11 -7.00 19.38
CA ASN A 137 14.11 -6.67 20.42
C ASN A 137 12.69 -6.47 19.84
N ASN A 138 12.48 -6.68 18.52
CA ASN A 138 11.18 -6.51 17.88
C ASN A 138 10.40 -7.83 17.87
N LYS A 139 9.19 -7.83 18.42
CA LYS A 139 8.31 -8.99 18.42
C LYS A 139 7.72 -9.30 17.03
N ASN A 140 7.64 -8.27 16.17
CA ASN A 140 7.05 -8.35 14.84
C ASN A 140 7.38 -7.08 14.03
N LEU A 141 6.91 -7.03 12.78
CA LEU A 141 7.10 -5.88 11.90
C LEU A 141 6.35 -4.62 12.35
N TYR A 142 5.26 -4.74 13.11
CA TYR A 142 4.56 -3.56 13.65
C TYR A 142 5.42 -2.82 14.67
N ASP A 143 6.12 -3.56 15.53
CA ASP A 143 7.03 -2.97 16.52
C ASP A 143 8.18 -2.24 15.83
N TYR A 144 8.73 -2.85 14.78
CA TYR A 144 9.84 -2.28 14.02
C TYR A 144 9.46 -1.02 13.22
N TRP A 145 8.29 -1.03 12.60
CA TRP A 145 7.90 0.00 11.64
C TRP A 145 7.05 1.14 12.23
N ARG A 146 6.35 0.90 13.33
CA ARG A 146 5.33 1.83 13.86
C ARG A 146 5.84 3.25 14.00
N GLU A 147 6.91 3.44 14.74
CA GLU A 147 7.47 4.77 15.00
C GLU A 147 8.02 5.39 13.71
N LYS A 148 8.80 4.62 12.95
CA LYS A 148 9.44 5.08 11.71
C LYS A 148 8.41 5.56 10.69
N ILE A 149 7.39 4.74 10.39
CA ILE A 149 6.37 5.06 9.39
C ILE A 149 5.50 6.22 9.86
N THR A 150 5.12 6.23 11.15
CA THR A 150 4.27 7.29 11.70
C THR A 150 4.99 8.64 11.68
N ASN A 151 6.27 8.68 12.08
CA ASN A 151 7.07 9.89 12.07
C ASN A 151 7.30 10.38 10.63
N GLN A 152 7.64 9.48 9.70
CA GLN A 152 7.82 9.84 8.29
C GLN A 152 6.53 10.42 7.68
N LEU A 153 5.38 9.80 7.96
CA LEU A 153 4.10 10.33 7.50
C LEU A 153 3.83 11.74 8.06
N ASN A 154 4.11 11.96 9.35
CA ASN A 154 3.98 13.27 9.98
C ASN A 154 4.92 14.34 9.38
N LEU A 155 6.12 13.96 8.94
CA LEU A 155 7.03 14.87 8.25
C LEU A 155 6.52 15.28 6.86
N GLU A 156 5.79 14.40 6.20
CA GLU A 156 5.25 14.64 4.86
C GLU A 156 3.90 15.37 4.86
N LEU A 157 3.24 15.48 6.00
CA LEU A 157 1.94 16.14 6.13
C LEU A 157 2.11 17.65 6.27
N SER A 158 1.44 18.41 5.40
CA SER A 158 1.25 19.84 5.57
C SER A 158 0.22 20.12 6.68
N GLN A 159 0.16 21.38 7.14
CA GLN A 159 -0.83 21.79 8.12
C GLN A 159 -2.25 21.47 7.61
N ASP A 160 -3.06 20.85 8.47
CA ASP A 160 -4.45 20.46 8.19
C ASP A 160 -4.65 19.53 6.97
N GLU A 161 -3.56 18.98 6.41
CA GLU A 161 -3.65 18.04 5.29
C GLU A 161 -4.26 16.69 5.75
N PRO A 162 -5.49 16.32 5.33
CA PRO A 162 -6.10 15.09 5.81
C PRO A 162 -5.42 13.85 5.25
N VAL A 163 -5.48 12.76 6.03
CA VAL A 163 -5.07 11.42 5.61
C VAL A 163 -6.30 10.60 5.27
N LEU A 164 -6.35 10.02 4.08
CA LEU A 164 -7.36 9.05 3.67
C LEU A 164 -6.79 7.64 3.75
N ASN A 165 -7.30 6.82 4.64
CA ASN A 165 -6.93 5.41 4.72
C ASN A 165 -7.75 4.58 3.73
N LEU A 166 -7.09 4.07 2.70
CA LEU A 166 -7.57 3.03 1.77
C LEU A 166 -6.76 1.73 1.92
N ALA A 167 -5.83 1.66 2.87
CA ALA A 167 -5.12 0.43 3.21
C ALA A 167 -6.03 -0.55 3.97
N SER A 168 -5.67 -1.82 3.97
CA SER A 168 -6.32 -2.81 4.82
C SER A 168 -5.94 -2.61 6.28
N ASN A 169 -6.76 -3.16 7.20
CA ASN A 169 -6.49 -3.10 8.63
C ASN A 169 -5.11 -3.69 8.98
N GLU A 170 -4.66 -4.72 8.27
CA GLU A 170 -3.35 -5.32 8.44
C GLU A 170 -2.24 -4.28 8.28
N TYR A 171 -2.29 -3.48 7.21
CA TYR A 171 -1.27 -2.48 6.94
C TYR A 171 -1.47 -1.20 7.73
N PHE A 172 -2.70 -0.74 7.87
CA PHE A 172 -2.99 0.50 8.59
C PHE A 172 -2.63 0.44 10.09
N LYS A 173 -2.69 -0.73 10.73
CA LYS A 173 -2.30 -0.94 12.14
C LYS A 173 -0.87 -0.51 12.47
N VAL A 174 0.02 -0.42 11.48
CA VAL A 174 1.39 0.03 11.71
C VAL A 174 1.46 1.50 12.07
N ILE A 175 0.48 2.30 11.65
CA ILE A 175 0.41 3.73 11.93
C ILE A 175 -0.18 3.93 13.33
N ASP A 176 0.51 4.69 14.17
CA ASP A 176 -0.06 5.17 15.42
C ASP A 176 -0.95 6.39 15.15
N ALA A 177 -2.25 6.11 14.97
CA ALA A 177 -3.23 7.15 14.65
C ALA A 177 -3.37 8.23 15.75
N LYS A 178 -2.90 7.96 16.98
CA LYS A 178 -2.98 8.93 18.11
C LYS A 178 -1.97 10.06 18.00
N VAL A 179 -0.85 9.81 17.30
CA VAL A 179 0.24 10.80 17.15
C VAL A 179 0.29 11.41 15.75
N ILE A 180 -0.61 11.03 14.85
CA ILE A 180 -0.76 11.71 13.55
C ILE A 180 -1.31 13.11 13.79
N LYS A 181 -0.63 14.11 13.22
CA LYS A 181 -0.88 15.55 13.47
C LYS A 181 -2.18 16.08 12.86
N THR A 182 -2.81 15.30 11.96
CA THR A 182 -3.98 15.73 11.19
C THR A 182 -5.13 14.72 11.30
N ASN A 183 -6.27 15.06 10.71
CA ASN A 183 -7.43 14.16 10.71
C ASN A 183 -7.21 12.96 9.77
N ILE A 184 -7.52 11.78 10.28
CA ILE A 184 -7.55 10.55 9.49
C ILE A 184 -9.01 10.22 9.17
N TYR A 185 -9.26 9.90 7.90
CA TYR A 185 -10.53 9.44 7.39
C TYR A 185 -10.34 8.05 6.76
N SER A 186 -11.40 7.27 6.68
CA SER A 186 -11.42 6.00 5.95
C SER A 186 -12.55 5.96 4.92
N ALA A 187 -12.37 5.17 3.87
CA ALA A 187 -13.44 4.87 2.93
C ALA A 187 -13.68 3.36 2.87
N ASN A 188 -14.94 2.96 3.03
CA ASN A 188 -15.40 1.59 2.99
C ASN A 188 -16.38 1.37 1.83
N PHE A 189 -16.26 0.20 1.18
CA PHE A 189 -17.03 -0.15 -0.02
C PHE A 189 -17.86 -1.37 0.24
N LYS A 190 -19.19 -1.22 0.14
CA LYS A 190 -20.16 -2.28 0.45
C LYS A 190 -20.99 -2.65 -0.78
N GLN A 191 -21.43 -3.91 -0.82
CA GLN A 191 -22.34 -4.44 -1.81
C GLN A 191 -23.68 -4.69 -1.15
N LEU A 192 -24.79 -4.31 -1.79
CA LEU A 192 -26.11 -4.76 -1.37
C LEU A 192 -26.31 -6.20 -1.81
N LYS A 193 -26.47 -7.11 -0.86
CA LYS A 193 -26.76 -8.52 -1.10
C LYS A 193 -27.85 -9.00 -0.15
N ASN A 194 -28.95 -9.51 -0.70
CA ASN A 194 -30.10 -9.99 0.08
C ASN A 194 -30.59 -8.96 1.11
N GLY A 195 -30.75 -7.70 0.70
CA GLY A 195 -31.21 -6.61 1.57
C GLY A 195 -30.20 -6.10 2.61
N THR A 196 -28.97 -6.62 2.62
CA THR A 196 -27.93 -6.24 3.60
C THR A 196 -26.67 -5.76 2.92
N TYR A 197 -26.12 -4.62 3.37
CA TYR A 197 -24.83 -4.09 2.90
C TYR A 197 -23.66 -4.85 3.52
N ARG A 198 -22.87 -5.55 2.67
CA ARG A 198 -21.74 -6.37 3.09
C ARG A 198 -20.45 -5.92 2.41
N ASN A 199 -19.35 -6.04 3.14
CA ASN A 199 -18.02 -5.87 2.57
C ASN A 199 -17.60 -7.19 1.90
N ILE A 200 -17.36 -7.16 0.58
CA ILE A 200 -16.84 -8.30 -0.18
C ILE A 200 -15.40 -7.97 -0.56
N ALA A 201 -14.46 -8.75 -0.04
CA ALA A 201 -13.03 -8.44 -0.06
C ALA A 201 -12.47 -8.07 -1.45
N ILE A 202 -12.80 -8.85 -2.49
CA ILE A 202 -12.31 -8.62 -3.86
C ILE A 202 -12.83 -7.29 -4.42
N PHE A 203 -14.12 -6.98 -4.22
CA PHE A 203 -14.73 -5.73 -4.69
C PHE A 203 -14.21 -4.53 -3.91
N SER A 204 -14.08 -4.66 -2.58
CA SER A 204 -13.53 -3.59 -1.74
C SER A 204 -12.08 -3.27 -2.09
N LYS A 205 -11.26 -4.28 -2.41
CA LYS A 205 -9.88 -4.05 -2.88
C LYS A 205 -9.86 -3.27 -4.18
N LYS A 206 -10.63 -3.70 -5.19
CA LYS A 206 -10.73 -2.99 -6.48
C LYS A 206 -11.23 -1.56 -6.28
N ALA A 207 -12.27 -1.36 -5.46
CA ALA A 207 -12.85 -0.05 -5.17
C ALA A 207 -11.87 0.93 -4.51
N ARG A 208 -10.98 0.47 -3.64
CA ARG A 208 -9.91 1.29 -3.06
C ARG A 208 -8.96 1.82 -4.14
N GLY A 209 -8.61 0.97 -5.09
CA GLY A 209 -7.82 1.39 -6.26
C GLY A 209 -8.56 2.42 -7.11
N MET A 210 -9.84 2.16 -7.43
CA MET A 210 -10.69 3.08 -8.20
C MET A 210 -10.87 4.43 -7.48
N MET A 211 -11.02 4.44 -6.15
CA MET A 211 -11.07 5.68 -5.38
C MET A 211 -9.75 6.45 -5.48
N THR A 212 -8.61 5.76 -5.42
CA THR A 212 -7.31 6.40 -5.61
C THR A 212 -7.18 6.97 -7.02
N ARG A 213 -7.61 6.22 -8.05
CA ARG A 213 -7.67 6.70 -9.42
C ARG A 213 -8.52 7.96 -9.56
N PHE A 214 -9.73 7.95 -9.03
CA PHE A 214 -10.65 9.08 -9.02
C PHE A 214 -10.04 10.32 -8.36
N ILE A 215 -9.33 10.14 -7.24
CA ILE A 215 -8.61 11.22 -6.54
C ILE A 215 -7.54 11.83 -7.42
N VAL A 216 -6.76 10.98 -8.11
CA VAL A 216 -5.64 11.44 -8.94
C VAL A 216 -6.14 12.13 -10.20
N ASP A 217 -7.09 11.54 -10.92
CA ASP A 217 -7.64 12.09 -12.17
C ASP A 217 -8.33 13.44 -11.97
N ASN A 218 -8.96 13.64 -10.81
CA ASN A 218 -9.70 14.87 -10.50
C ASN A 218 -8.94 15.84 -9.57
N ASN A 219 -7.67 15.57 -9.24
CA ASN A 219 -6.84 16.38 -8.34
C ASN A 219 -7.51 16.68 -6.99
N ILE A 220 -8.20 15.70 -6.42
CA ILE A 220 -8.99 15.88 -5.20
C ILE A 220 -8.07 16.05 -3.98
N SER A 221 -8.27 17.15 -3.25
CA SER A 221 -7.53 17.48 -2.03
C SER A 221 -8.42 17.54 -0.79
N ARG A 222 -9.74 17.62 -0.92
CA ARG A 222 -10.69 17.75 0.19
C ARG A 222 -11.54 16.49 0.34
N ILE A 223 -11.76 16.06 1.59
CA ILE A 223 -12.54 14.86 1.92
C ILE A 223 -14.00 14.93 1.40
N ASN A 224 -14.61 16.12 1.44
CA ASN A 224 -15.99 16.26 0.98
C ASN A 224 -16.16 15.98 -0.52
N ASP A 225 -15.14 16.24 -1.33
CA ASP A 225 -15.19 16.04 -2.78
C ASP A 225 -15.20 14.54 -3.13
N LEU A 226 -14.76 13.66 -2.22
CA LEU A 226 -14.86 12.21 -2.38
C LEU A 226 -16.31 11.70 -2.49
N LYS A 227 -17.28 12.44 -1.96
CA LYS A 227 -18.70 12.06 -2.01
C LYS A 227 -19.27 11.99 -3.43
N SER A 228 -18.59 12.60 -4.40
CA SER A 228 -18.94 12.52 -5.84
C SER A 228 -18.39 11.28 -6.55
N PHE A 229 -17.64 10.42 -5.84
CA PHE A 229 -17.15 9.16 -6.41
C PHE A 229 -18.29 8.26 -6.89
N ASN A 230 -18.23 7.84 -8.16
CA ASN A 230 -19.30 7.06 -8.82
C ASN A 230 -18.76 5.93 -9.73
N TYR A 231 -17.49 5.51 -9.57
CA TYR A 231 -16.92 4.46 -10.41
C TYR A 231 -17.54 3.09 -10.08
N ASP A 232 -17.76 2.29 -11.12
CA ASP A 232 -18.28 0.91 -11.02
C ASP A 232 -19.62 0.81 -10.23
N GLY A 233 -20.48 1.84 -10.36
CA GLY A 233 -21.79 1.90 -9.71
C GLY A 233 -21.78 2.23 -8.21
N TYR A 234 -20.63 2.49 -7.61
CA TYR A 234 -20.57 2.94 -6.23
C TYR A 234 -21.09 4.38 -6.09
N VAL A 235 -21.89 4.60 -5.06
CA VAL A 235 -22.36 5.93 -4.67
C VAL A 235 -22.17 6.14 -3.16
N TYR A 236 -21.96 7.38 -2.75
CA TYR A 236 -21.84 7.76 -1.35
C TYR A 236 -23.13 7.43 -0.58
N HIS A 237 -23.01 6.68 0.51
CA HIS A 237 -24.13 6.26 1.35
C HIS A 237 -24.13 7.03 2.68
N LYS A 238 -24.88 8.15 2.73
CA LYS A 238 -24.93 9.04 3.91
C LYS A 238 -25.33 8.29 5.20
N GLY A 239 -26.33 7.42 5.14
CA GLY A 239 -26.87 6.73 6.32
C GLY A 239 -25.93 5.67 6.93
N LEU A 240 -24.92 5.21 6.19
CA LEU A 240 -23.89 4.28 6.69
C LEU A 240 -22.58 4.98 7.03
N SER A 241 -22.44 6.25 6.70
CA SER A 241 -21.22 7.03 6.92
C SER A 241 -21.22 7.72 8.28
N THR A 242 -20.04 8.01 8.79
CA THR A 242 -19.79 8.84 9.97
C THR A 242 -18.93 10.04 9.61
N ASN A 243 -18.59 10.88 10.60
CA ASN A 243 -17.71 12.03 10.38
C ASN A 243 -16.27 11.63 9.96
N LYS A 244 -15.83 10.40 10.24
CA LYS A 244 -14.47 9.91 9.97
C LYS A 244 -14.46 8.74 8.98
N GLU A 245 -15.59 8.16 8.68
CA GLU A 245 -15.72 7.00 7.78
C GLU A 245 -16.75 7.29 6.69
N LEU A 246 -16.27 7.34 5.44
CA LEU A 246 -17.12 7.44 4.27
C LEU A 246 -17.47 6.04 3.78
N VAL A 247 -18.75 5.76 3.61
CA VAL A 247 -19.23 4.48 3.06
C VAL A 247 -19.78 4.71 1.67
N PHE A 248 -19.32 3.90 0.74
CA PHE A 248 -19.81 3.84 -0.63
C PHE A 248 -20.45 2.48 -0.87
N SER A 249 -21.58 2.45 -1.55
CA SER A 249 -22.32 1.20 -1.79
C SER A 249 -22.84 1.11 -3.22
N ARG A 250 -23.04 -0.11 -3.66
CA ARG A 250 -23.71 -0.46 -4.92
C ARG A 250 -24.52 -1.73 -4.78
#